data_f2a9098285139d7c736514f167e1788f
#
_entry.id   f2a9098285139d7c736514f167e1788f
#
_cell.length_a   1.000
_cell.length_b   1.000
_cell.length_c   1.000
_cell.angle_alpha   90.00
_cell.angle_beta   90.00
_cell.angle_gamma   90.00
#
_symmetry.space_group_name_H-M   'P 1'
#
loop_
_entity.id
_entity.type
_entity.pdbx_description
1 polymer ?
#
loop_
_entity_poly.entity_id
_entity_poly.type
_entity_poly.pdbx_seq_one_letter_code
_entity_poly.pdbx_strand_id
1 'polypeptide(L)'
;EIKEYAENFLGKVILCLEKMMMTPLELSGHYKMLKDEITSYHSLSPMVILAKDYIDHHYFDTSISLNEVAEMVQVSPTYLSKRIKTELGASFITYLTKVRIKKALLLMKDPHLKIYEIADMVGYSTQHYFSNAFKKVTGISPTVYRGGAKSYE
;
A
#
# COMPACT_ATOMS: atom_id res chain seq x y z
N GLU A 1 8.83 19.06 11.21
CA GLU A 1 8.46 17.64 10.94
C GLU A 1 7.65 17.47 9.66
N ILE A 2 6.44 18.08 9.51
CA ILE A 2 5.61 17.93 8.28
C ILE A 2 6.32 18.51 7.05
N LYS A 3 6.97 19.66 7.20
CA LYS A 3 7.73 20.32 6.13
C LYS A 3 8.96 19.51 5.74
N GLU A 4 9.68 18.97 6.71
CA GLU A 4 10.86 18.13 6.53
C GLU A 4 10.50 16.77 5.88
N TYR A 5 9.34 16.20 6.23
CA TYR A 5 8.81 15.00 5.58
C TYR A 5 8.44 15.26 4.11
N ALA A 6 7.78 16.39 3.83
CA ALA A 6 7.43 16.81 2.46
C ALA A 6 8.69 17.07 1.61
N GLU A 7 9.71 17.72 2.16
CA GLU A 7 10.98 17.97 1.49
C GLU A 7 11.75 16.67 1.21
N ASN A 8 11.74 15.72 2.15
CA ASN A 8 12.38 14.41 1.97
C ASN A 8 11.63 13.54 0.95
N PHE A 9 10.29 13.61 0.92
CA PHE A 9 9.45 12.93 -0.07
C PHE A 9 9.65 13.52 -1.48
N LEU A 10 9.63 14.85 -1.61
CA LEU A 10 9.92 15.54 -2.87
C LEU A 10 11.36 15.25 -3.36
N GLY A 11 12.34 15.24 -2.46
CA GLY A 11 13.72 14.90 -2.80
C GLY A 11 13.87 13.48 -3.34
N LYS A 12 13.17 12.49 -2.76
CA LYS A 12 13.14 11.10 -3.27
C LYS A 12 12.45 11.00 -4.62
N VAL A 13 11.36 11.75 -4.83
CA VAL A 13 10.64 11.78 -6.11
C VAL A 13 11.51 12.40 -7.21
N ILE A 14 12.19 13.50 -6.94
CA ILE A 14 13.11 14.15 -7.87
C ILE A 14 14.27 13.21 -8.23
N LEU A 15 14.89 12.55 -7.25
CA LEU A 15 15.97 11.56 -7.46
C LEU A 15 15.50 10.35 -8.29
N CYS A 16 14.25 9.90 -8.12
CA CYS A 16 13.69 8.83 -8.94
C CYS A 16 13.46 9.29 -10.40
N LEU A 17 13.01 10.52 -10.60
CA LEU A 17 12.79 11.10 -11.92
C LEU A 17 14.10 11.31 -12.68
N GLU A 18 15.17 11.73 -12.00
CA GLU A 18 16.50 11.90 -12.59
C GLU A 18 17.18 10.56 -12.97
N LYS A 19 16.87 9.47 -12.25
CA LYS A 19 17.42 8.14 -12.55
C LYS A 19 16.71 7.39 -13.66
N MET A 20 15.45 7.73 -13.94
CA MET A 20 14.67 7.11 -15.02
C MET A 20 14.74 8.04 -16.25
N MET A 21 15.43 7.62 -17.30
CA MET A 21 15.35 8.27 -18.63
C MET A 21 13.95 8.03 -19.21
N MET A 22 12.97 8.84 -18.77
CA MET A 22 11.57 8.71 -19.18
C MET A 22 11.27 9.60 -20.38
N THR A 23 10.43 9.11 -21.27
CA THR A 23 9.89 9.92 -22.36
C THR A 23 8.94 11.01 -21.82
N PRO A 24 8.76 12.14 -22.52
CA PRO A 24 7.86 13.21 -22.08
C PRO A 24 6.41 12.77 -21.82
N LEU A 25 5.97 11.71 -22.50
CA LEU A 25 4.62 11.14 -22.35
C LEU A 25 4.47 10.36 -21.04
N GLU A 26 5.48 9.56 -20.70
CA GLU A 26 5.55 8.81 -19.43
C GLU A 26 5.71 9.76 -18.24
N LEU A 27 6.49 10.84 -18.41
CA LEU A 27 6.65 11.89 -17.42
C LEU A 27 5.30 12.57 -17.10
N SER A 28 4.48 12.85 -18.13
CA SER A 28 3.13 13.44 -17.96
C SER A 28 2.20 12.52 -17.16
N GLY A 29 2.21 11.22 -17.43
CA GLY A 29 1.41 10.22 -16.71
C GLY A 29 1.83 10.10 -15.23
N HIS A 30 3.13 10.03 -14.97
CA HIS A 30 3.66 9.96 -13.60
C HIS A 30 3.45 11.26 -12.83
N TYR A 31 3.59 12.42 -13.48
CA TYR A 31 3.30 13.72 -12.87
C TYR A 31 1.84 13.83 -12.44
N LYS A 32 0.91 13.35 -13.26
CA LYS A 32 -0.52 13.33 -12.93
C LYS A 32 -0.79 12.43 -11.73
N MET A 33 -0.23 11.21 -11.71
CA MET A 33 -0.35 10.28 -10.58
C MET A 33 0.22 10.88 -9.29
N LEU A 34 1.41 11.48 -9.35
CA LEU A 34 2.04 12.14 -8.20
C LEU A 34 1.25 13.36 -7.72
N LYS A 35 0.70 14.14 -8.64
CA LYS A 35 -0.14 15.29 -8.31
C LYS A 35 -1.43 14.85 -7.62
N ASP A 36 -2.08 13.79 -8.12
CA ASP A 36 -3.29 13.24 -7.53
C ASP A 36 -2.99 12.63 -6.13
N GLU A 37 -1.84 11.97 -5.97
CA GLU A 37 -1.38 11.43 -4.70
C GLU A 37 -1.08 12.55 -3.68
N ILE A 38 -0.34 13.59 -4.08
CA ILE A 38 -0.04 14.78 -3.25
C ILE A 38 -1.34 15.50 -2.88
N THR A 39 -2.25 15.70 -3.82
CA THR A 39 -3.54 16.36 -3.58
C THR A 39 -4.41 15.54 -2.62
N SER A 40 -4.39 14.21 -2.74
CA SER A 40 -5.04 13.30 -1.82
C SER A 40 -4.47 13.40 -0.40
N TYR A 41 -3.14 13.52 -0.25
CA TYR A 41 -2.50 13.73 1.06
C TYR A 41 -2.89 15.08 1.70
N HIS A 42 -3.02 16.15 0.92
CA HIS A 42 -3.45 17.45 1.43
C HIS A 42 -4.90 17.47 1.95
N SER A 43 -5.71 16.52 1.57
CA SER A 43 -7.11 16.37 2.04
C SER A 43 -7.23 15.52 3.30
N LEU A 44 -6.17 14.83 3.73
CA LEU A 44 -6.18 13.96 4.90
C LEU A 44 -5.85 14.74 6.19
N SER A 45 -6.52 14.40 7.27
CA SER A 45 -6.15 14.92 8.58
C SER A 45 -4.80 14.36 9.04
N PRO A 46 -4.01 15.12 9.83
CA PRO A 46 -2.71 14.66 10.34
C PRO A 46 -2.76 13.28 11.02
N MET A 47 -3.84 13.03 11.76
CA MET A 47 -4.07 11.75 12.42
C MET A 47 -4.22 10.59 11.41
N VAL A 48 -4.96 10.80 10.32
CA VAL A 48 -5.14 9.77 9.28
C VAL A 48 -3.86 9.55 8.49
N ILE A 49 -3.04 10.59 8.30
CA ILE A 49 -1.70 10.48 7.71
C ILE A 49 -0.82 9.59 8.59
N LEU A 50 -0.77 9.83 9.91
CA LEU A 50 0.00 9.02 10.85
C LEU A 50 -0.49 7.57 10.89
N ALA A 51 -1.80 7.36 10.94
CA ALA A 51 -2.39 6.02 10.93
C ALA A 51 -2.07 5.26 9.65
N LYS A 52 -2.14 5.95 8.49
CA LYS A 52 -1.78 5.40 7.19
C LYS A 52 -0.31 5.00 7.15
N ASP A 53 0.58 5.89 7.58
CA ASP A 53 2.02 5.65 7.63
C ASP A 53 2.35 4.44 8.52
N TYR A 54 1.74 4.36 9.69
CA TYR A 54 1.89 3.21 10.57
C TYR A 54 1.47 1.90 9.89
N ILE A 55 0.30 1.86 9.23
CA ILE A 55 -0.17 0.69 8.49
C ILE A 55 0.79 0.32 7.36
N ASP A 56 1.29 1.30 6.62
CA ASP A 56 2.19 1.11 5.47
C ASP A 56 3.57 0.56 5.90
N HIS A 57 3.98 0.76 7.17
CA HIS A 57 5.22 0.22 7.73
C HIS A 57 5.04 -1.09 8.52
N HIS A 58 3.83 -1.39 9.02
CA HIS A 58 3.56 -2.57 9.86
C HIS A 58 2.60 -3.58 9.19
N TYR A 59 2.34 -3.45 7.88
CA TYR A 59 1.39 -4.31 7.15
C TYR A 59 1.73 -5.81 7.23
N PHE A 60 2.99 -6.17 7.40
CA PHE A 60 3.48 -7.55 7.48
C PHE A 60 3.18 -8.21 8.85
N ASP A 61 2.87 -7.43 9.87
CA ASP A 61 2.47 -7.97 11.16
C ASP A 61 1.07 -8.57 11.07
N THR A 62 0.96 -9.86 11.38
CA THR A 62 -0.32 -10.59 11.37
C THR A 62 -1.27 -10.11 12.46
N SER A 63 -0.75 -9.50 13.52
CA SER A 63 -1.51 -9.04 14.69
C SER A 63 -2.00 -7.59 14.57
N ILE A 64 -1.53 -6.84 13.56
CA ILE A 64 -1.92 -5.42 13.40
C ILE A 64 -3.44 -5.23 13.45
N SER A 65 -3.89 -4.35 14.31
CA SER A 65 -5.30 -4.11 14.55
C SER A 65 -5.66 -2.62 14.55
N LEU A 66 -6.95 -2.32 14.33
CA LEU A 66 -7.46 -0.95 14.44
C LEU A 66 -7.24 -0.38 15.84
N ASN A 67 -7.32 -1.20 16.88
CA ASN A 67 -7.13 -0.77 18.26
C ASN A 67 -5.70 -0.29 18.49
N GLU A 68 -4.72 -1.06 18.03
CA GLU A 68 -3.30 -0.72 18.11
C GLU A 68 -3.00 0.60 17.38
N VAL A 69 -3.50 0.75 16.14
CA VAL A 69 -3.31 2.00 15.38
C VAL A 69 -4.00 3.18 16.07
N ALA A 70 -5.17 2.98 16.66
CA ALA A 70 -5.90 4.03 17.38
C ALA A 70 -5.16 4.46 18.65
N GLU A 71 -4.56 3.52 19.36
CA GLU A 71 -3.72 3.79 20.53
C GLU A 71 -2.49 4.61 20.13
N MET A 72 -1.80 4.23 19.05
CA MET A 72 -0.63 4.94 18.51
C MET A 72 -0.97 6.41 18.17
N VAL A 73 -2.13 6.68 17.56
CA VAL A 73 -2.56 8.06 17.22
C VAL A 73 -3.37 8.73 18.34
N GLN A 74 -3.46 8.09 19.52
CA GLN A 74 -4.10 8.61 20.74
C GLN A 74 -5.58 9.01 20.59
N VAL A 75 -6.36 8.16 19.89
CA VAL A 75 -7.81 8.35 19.73
C VAL A 75 -8.58 7.06 19.99
N SER A 76 -9.92 7.15 20.10
CA SER A 76 -10.73 5.94 20.19
C SER A 76 -10.76 5.18 18.86
N PRO A 77 -10.80 3.82 18.89
CA PRO A 77 -10.92 3.00 17.67
C PRO A 77 -12.14 3.36 16.82
N THR A 78 -13.26 3.66 17.47
CA THR A 78 -14.50 4.06 16.77
C THR A 78 -14.32 5.37 16.00
N TYR A 79 -13.65 6.35 16.61
CA TYR A 79 -13.36 7.62 15.95
C TYR A 79 -12.40 7.44 14.78
N LEU A 80 -11.29 6.70 14.99
CA LEU A 80 -10.34 6.41 13.93
C LEU A 80 -10.99 5.66 12.75
N SER A 81 -11.81 4.65 13.03
CA SER A 81 -12.53 3.89 12.01
C SER A 81 -13.39 4.79 11.12
N LYS A 82 -14.13 5.71 11.73
CA LYS A 82 -14.96 6.67 11.01
C LYS A 82 -14.12 7.60 10.13
N ARG A 83 -13.00 8.12 10.67
CA ARG A 83 -12.10 9.03 9.95
C ARG A 83 -11.41 8.32 8.77
N ILE A 84 -10.87 7.13 8.99
CA ILE A 84 -10.26 6.30 7.93
C ILE A 84 -11.29 6.09 6.80
N LYS A 85 -12.52 5.66 7.14
CA LYS A 85 -13.55 5.42 6.13
C LYS A 85 -13.93 6.68 5.35
N THR A 86 -14.03 7.82 6.03
CA THR A 86 -14.41 9.09 5.40
C THR A 86 -13.30 9.64 4.52
N GLU A 87 -12.05 9.60 4.97
CA GLU A 87 -10.93 10.25 4.31
C GLU A 87 -10.22 9.34 3.29
N LEU A 88 -10.08 8.02 3.57
CA LEU A 88 -9.47 7.07 2.64
C LEU A 88 -10.51 6.35 1.75
N GLY A 89 -11.81 6.58 1.96
CA GLY A 89 -12.87 5.91 1.20
C GLY A 89 -12.97 4.40 1.44
N ALA A 90 -12.29 3.86 2.45
CA ALA A 90 -12.21 2.43 2.73
C ALA A 90 -12.12 2.16 4.23
N SER A 91 -12.59 0.98 4.69
CA SER A 91 -12.36 0.57 6.07
C SER A 91 -10.88 0.25 6.32
N PHE A 92 -10.46 0.24 7.60
CA PHE A 92 -9.11 -0.18 8.01
C PHE A 92 -8.70 -1.52 7.38
N ILE A 93 -9.54 -2.54 7.50
CA ILE A 93 -9.27 -3.88 6.94
C ILE A 93 -9.14 -3.82 5.41
N THR A 94 -10.00 -3.05 4.74
CA THR A 94 -9.92 -2.90 3.28
C THR A 94 -8.64 -2.19 2.86
N TYR A 95 -8.24 -1.16 3.59
CA TYR A 95 -7.00 -0.43 3.34
C TYR A 95 -5.77 -1.34 3.57
N LEU A 96 -5.67 -1.99 4.73
CA LEU A 96 -4.61 -2.94 5.04
C LEU A 96 -4.50 -4.06 4.00
N THR A 97 -5.65 -4.62 3.57
CA THR A 97 -5.68 -5.63 2.51
C THR A 97 -5.08 -5.09 1.20
N LYS A 98 -5.46 -3.88 0.78
CA LYS A 98 -4.90 -3.26 -0.43
C LYS A 98 -3.38 -3.06 -0.33
N VAL A 99 -2.88 -2.60 0.82
CA VAL A 99 -1.44 -2.43 1.07
C VAL A 99 -0.72 -3.77 0.95
N ARG A 100 -1.20 -4.80 1.63
CA ARG A 100 -0.64 -6.16 1.59
C ARG A 100 -0.59 -6.72 0.16
N ILE A 101 -1.68 -6.59 -0.59
CA ILE A 101 -1.73 -7.09 -1.96
C ILE A 101 -0.80 -6.28 -2.88
N LYS A 102 -0.73 -4.95 -2.73
CA LYS A 102 0.23 -4.12 -3.47
C LYS A 102 1.68 -4.57 -3.24
N LYS A 103 2.04 -4.89 -2.00
CA LYS A 103 3.37 -5.43 -1.65
C LYS A 103 3.58 -6.83 -2.21
N ALA A 104 2.56 -7.69 -2.14
CA ALA A 104 2.61 -9.04 -2.72
C ALA A 104 2.85 -9.00 -4.24
N LEU A 105 2.22 -8.09 -4.97
CA LEU A 105 2.43 -7.92 -6.42
C LEU A 105 3.88 -7.55 -6.75
N LEU A 106 4.57 -6.79 -5.89
CA LEU A 106 6.00 -6.50 -6.05
C LEU A 106 6.86 -7.74 -5.82
N LEU A 107 6.56 -8.51 -4.76
CA LEU A 107 7.28 -9.75 -4.43
C LEU A 107 7.06 -10.84 -5.49
N MET A 108 5.91 -10.87 -6.15
CA MET A 108 5.61 -11.82 -7.22
C MET A 108 6.47 -11.66 -8.48
N LYS A 109 7.19 -10.55 -8.61
CA LYS A 109 8.17 -10.37 -9.69
C LYS A 109 9.40 -11.28 -9.52
N ASP A 110 9.69 -11.72 -8.29
CA ASP A 110 10.72 -12.71 -8.03
C ASP A 110 10.18 -14.12 -8.29
N PRO A 111 10.70 -14.84 -9.32
CA PRO A 111 10.23 -16.18 -9.65
C PRO A 111 10.63 -17.25 -8.62
N HIS A 112 11.61 -16.96 -7.75
CA HIS A 112 12.10 -17.91 -6.74
C HIS A 112 11.19 -17.95 -5.51
N LEU A 113 10.49 -16.85 -5.17
CA LEU A 113 9.57 -16.80 -4.03
C LEU A 113 8.32 -17.65 -4.32
N LYS A 114 7.98 -18.53 -3.42
CA LYS A 114 6.73 -19.31 -3.50
C LYS A 114 5.55 -18.51 -2.97
N ILE A 115 4.33 -18.86 -3.42
CA ILE A 115 3.11 -18.12 -3.06
C ILE A 115 2.87 -18.11 -1.53
N TYR A 116 3.19 -19.23 -0.85
CA TYR A 116 3.05 -19.28 0.60
C TYR A 116 4.06 -18.39 1.33
N GLU A 117 5.30 -18.28 0.82
CA GLU A 117 6.32 -17.39 1.38
C GLU A 117 5.90 -15.92 1.24
N ILE A 118 5.36 -15.55 0.06
CA ILE A 118 4.81 -14.21 -0.15
C ILE A 118 3.65 -13.95 0.80
N ALA A 119 2.76 -14.92 1.01
CA ALA A 119 1.65 -14.77 1.96
C ALA A 119 2.16 -14.43 3.37
N ASP A 120 3.15 -15.17 3.86
CA ASP A 120 3.80 -14.91 5.15
C ASP A 120 4.46 -13.53 5.19
N MET A 121 5.25 -13.19 4.18
CA MET A 121 5.97 -11.90 4.11
C MET A 121 5.05 -10.69 4.10
N VAL A 122 3.82 -10.82 3.64
CA VAL A 122 2.85 -9.73 3.62
C VAL A 122 1.80 -9.81 4.74
N GLY A 123 2.03 -10.66 5.75
CA GLY A 123 1.25 -10.68 6.99
C GLY A 123 -0.03 -11.51 6.94
N TYR A 124 -0.11 -12.55 6.10
CA TYR A 124 -1.20 -13.52 6.16
C TYR A 124 -0.76 -14.79 6.89
N SER A 125 -1.55 -15.23 7.84
CA SER A 125 -1.29 -16.46 8.61
C SER A 125 -1.41 -17.76 7.79
N THR A 126 -2.09 -17.71 6.63
CA THR A 126 -2.21 -18.86 5.71
C THR A 126 -2.27 -18.41 4.26
N GLN A 127 -1.74 -19.26 3.37
CA GLN A 127 -1.86 -19.06 1.92
C GLN A 127 -3.32 -19.00 1.44
N HIS A 128 -4.23 -19.67 2.13
CA HIS A 128 -5.65 -19.68 1.77
C HIS A 128 -6.29 -18.30 1.93
N TYR A 129 -6.09 -17.67 3.10
CA TYR A 129 -6.57 -16.30 3.35
C TYR A 129 -5.94 -15.28 2.39
N PHE A 130 -4.64 -15.42 2.14
CA PHE A 130 -3.95 -14.60 1.14
C PHE A 130 -4.57 -14.74 -0.24
N SER A 131 -4.76 -15.98 -0.73
CA SER A 131 -5.30 -16.24 -2.07
C SER A 131 -6.70 -15.67 -2.27
N ASN A 132 -7.54 -15.77 -1.25
CA ASN A 132 -8.89 -15.19 -1.26
C ASN A 132 -8.84 -13.64 -1.31
N ALA A 133 -8.00 -13.03 -0.47
CA ALA A 133 -7.81 -11.58 -0.45
C ALA A 133 -7.22 -11.08 -1.78
N PHE A 134 -6.23 -11.77 -2.32
CA PHE A 134 -5.61 -11.45 -3.59
C PHE A 134 -6.62 -11.50 -4.74
N LYS A 135 -7.40 -12.59 -4.85
CA LYS A 135 -8.45 -12.71 -5.87
C LYS A 135 -9.52 -11.64 -5.73
N LYS A 136 -9.89 -11.29 -4.50
CA LYS A 136 -10.87 -10.22 -4.25
C LYS A 136 -10.40 -8.86 -4.73
N VAL A 137 -9.10 -8.55 -4.62
CA VAL A 137 -8.52 -7.26 -5.02
C VAL A 137 -8.16 -7.22 -6.50
N THR A 138 -7.60 -8.31 -7.05
CA THR A 138 -7.05 -8.34 -8.42
C THR A 138 -7.99 -8.98 -9.46
N GLY A 139 -9.03 -9.68 -9.00
CA GLY A 139 -9.97 -10.43 -9.86
C GLY A 139 -9.49 -11.85 -10.21
N ILE A 140 -8.21 -12.19 -10.06
CA ILE A 140 -7.63 -13.50 -10.42
C ILE A 140 -6.83 -14.09 -9.24
N SER A 141 -6.58 -15.41 -9.28
CA SER A 141 -5.78 -16.04 -8.22
C SER A 141 -4.29 -15.71 -8.34
N PRO A 142 -3.52 -15.78 -7.22
CA PRO A 142 -2.08 -15.57 -7.25
C PRO A 142 -1.34 -16.47 -8.24
N THR A 143 -1.79 -17.72 -8.36
CA THR A 143 -1.20 -18.71 -9.29
C THR A 143 -1.42 -18.32 -10.74
N VAL A 144 -2.64 -17.90 -11.09
CA VAL A 144 -2.99 -17.44 -12.45
C VAL A 144 -2.23 -16.15 -12.77
N TYR A 145 -2.15 -15.20 -11.84
CA TYR A 145 -1.38 -13.98 -12.02
C TYR A 145 0.08 -14.26 -12.36
N ARG A 146 0.74 -15.16 -11.62
CA ARG A 146 2.13 -15.55 -11.86
C ARG A 146 2.31 -16.34 -13.16
N GLY A 147 1.37 -17.22 -13.51
CA GLY A 147 1.39 -17.99 -14.77
C GLY A 147 1.23 -17.10 -15.99
N GLY A 148 0.37 -16.08 -15.94
CA GLY A 148 0.18 -15.09 -16.99
C GLY A 148 1.40 -14.20 -17.22
N ALA A 149 2.15 -13.87 -16.17
CA ALA A 149 3.39 -13.09 -16.28
C ALA A 149 4.52 -13.84 -17.03
N LYS A 150 4.50 -15.18 -17.04
CA LYS A 150 5.48 -16.00 -17.78
C LYS A 150 5.18 -16.15 -19.28
N SER A 151 4.02 -15.69 -19.76
CA SER A 151 3.59 -15.85 -21.15
C SER A 151 3.99 -14.69 -22.05
N TYR A 152 4.75 -13.70 -21.56
CA TYR A 152 5.19 -12.52 -22.31
C TYR A 152 6.72 -12.37 -22.37
N GLU A 153 7.48 -13.43 -22.05
CA GLU A 153 8.91 -13.59 -22.36
C GLU A 153 9.04 -14.57 -23.56
#